data_0bb24e7cd2cc0dec7d6b2847c2a5e559
#
_entry.id   0bb24e7cd2cc0dec7d6b2847c2a5e559
#
_cell.length_a   1.000
_cell.length_b   1.000
_cell.length_c   1.000
_cell.angle_alpha   90.00
_cell.angle_beta   90.00
_cell.angle_gamma   90.00
#
_symmetry.space_group_name_H-M   'P 1'
#
loop_
_entity.id
_entity.type
_entity.pdbx_description
1 polymer ?
#
loop_
_entity_poly.entity_id
_entity_poly.type
_entity_poly.pdbx_seq_one_letter_code
_entity_poly.pdbx_strand_id
1 'polypeptide(L)'
;MLPVTRLVSPVRSFDEPMLRLARWMSERYVAPLATVLGVLSPPRVASEEVEPAQTADDREQRPEVPKGPDGPPVPTTLSGYRGGPELLEAIGAATGAFIVRPAPEDEQAAAVHAVRECLAHGRRAIVVVPEAVPVPATAGALRGAFGDRVCLYLGGDKRRRYRDWLALLDGRYDVVVGTRPAVFSPLRDVGLVYMSRESHAAHRDDRAPYHHVRDVALQRTVLSGGTCVLAALCPTGEASALGIPVVTPAARRWPVVEVVRPGPEGRAPRLVQALRSVRRAFIYAPVPGYGVAELCRTCSQPAACASCGGLLRAESGQVRCIVCSSVGVCAVCGGTRFAIRRGGAERVEGWATRSASVPVARPSRPRLPKPTGEIVVGGAELVRDLGPGELDLVAVLDADAAARRPGLVARERALAIWMEAVGWARPAGRAIVQSAHPSDPAVQALVRGNPDRFLAREREQRAAAGFPIGAPVFRVIGGEGLASAVAEHEPLTSLVTTLGDRTICLLALEAGRVPAFGRAMRDLAVEGVVERVEAEPHL
;
A
#
# COMPACT_ATOMS: atom_id res chain seq x y z
N MET A 1 -25.09 12.14 27.93
CA MET A 1 -25.34 12.40 26.49
C MET A 1 -25.87 13.83 26.38
N LEU A 2 -25.20 14.71 25.61
CA LEU A 2 -25.70 16.06 25.40
C LEU A 2 -26.82 16.03 24.33
N PRO A 3 -27.89 16.82 24.48
CA PRO A 3 -28.97 16.85 23.51
C PRO A 3 -28.52 17.50 22.19
N VAL A 4 -29.10 17.03 21.08
CA VAL A 4 -28.90 17.68 19.77
C VAL A 4 -29.61 19.04 19.80
N THR A 5 -28.84 20.11 19.67
CA THR A 5 -29.37 21.49 19.77
C THR A 5 -29.76 22.08 18.42
N ARG A 6 -29.13 21.59 17.30
CA ARG A 6 -29.36 22.14 15.97
C ARG A 6 -28.99 21.16 14.87
N LEU A 7 -29.82 21.07 13.84
CA LEU A 7 -29.48 20.46 12.56
C LEU A 7 -28.69 21.48 11.71
N VAL A 8 -27.44 21.14 11.33
CA VAL A 8 -26.56 22.08 10.61
C VAL A 8 -26.50 21.87 9.10
N SER A 9 -27.04 20.74 8.59
CA SER A 9 -27.12 20.41 7.17
C SER A 9 -28.37 19.56 6.90
N PRO A 10 -29.10 19.81 5.80
CA PRO A 10 -30.16 18.92 5.35
C PRO A 10 -29.64 17.63 4.72
N VAL A 11 -28.35 17.58 4.39
CA VAL A 11 -27.71 16.43 3.73
C VAL A 11 -27.52 15.28 4.72
N ARG A 12 -28.14 14.14 4.45
CA ARG A 12 -27.90 12.90 5.21
C ARG A 12 -26.56 12.31 4.81
N SER A 13 -25.54 12.48 5.66
CA SER A 13 -24.16 12.06 5.37
C SER A 13 -23.94 10.56 5.48
N PHE A 14 -24.75 9.84 6.26
CA PHE A 14 -24.56 8.42 6.55
C PHE A 14 -25.88 7.66 6.44
N ASP A 15 -25.85 6.52 5.78
CA ASP A 15 -26.90 5.50 5.82
C ASP A 15 -26.61 4.46 6.90
N GLU A 16 -27.51 3.50 7.08
CA GLU A 16 -27.37 2.46 8.11
C GLU A 16 -26.17 1.51 7.84
N PRO A 17 -25.90 1.05 6.61
CA PRO A 17 -24.69 0.27 6.34
C PRO A 17 -23.40 1.03 6.70
N MET A 18 -23.33 2.33 6.42
CA MET A 18 -22.15 3.15 6.75
C MET A 18 -22.00 3.35 8.26
N LEU A 19 -23.11 3.51 8.99
CA LEU A 19 -23.05 3.58 10.46
C LEU A 19 -22.63 2.25 11.10
N ARG A 20 -23.04 1.11 10.54
CA ARG A 20 -22.56 -0.21 10.97
C ARG A 20 -21.07 -0.36 10.70
N LEU A 21 -20.59 0.09 9.55
CA LEU A 21 -19.16 0.13 9.22
C LEU A 21 -18.39 1.00 10.22
N ALA A 22 -18.92 2.18 10.57
CA ALA A 22 -18.30 3.08 11.53
C ALA A 22 -18.17 2.44 12.93
N ARG A 23 -19.21 1.74 13.40
CA ARG A 23 -19.18 1.03 14.69
C ARG A 23 -18.15 -0.09 14.67
N TRP A 24 -18.13 -0.90 13.61
CA TRP A 24 -17.13 -1.94 13.44
C TRP A 24 -15.71 -1.38 13.43
N MET A 25 -15.46 -0.27 12.71
CA MET A 25 -14.15 0.39 12.72
C MET A 25 -13.76 0.91 14.10
N SER A 26 -14.72 1.48 14.86
CA SER A 26 -14.49 1.98 16.21
C SER A 26 -14.03 0.87 17.15
N GLU A 27 -14.61 -0.32 17.03
CA GLU A 27 -14.24 -1.49 17.81
C GLU A 27 -12.90 -2.08 17.32
N ARG A 28 -12.78 -2.34 16.03
CA ARG A 28 -11.60 -2.99 15.41
C ARG A 28 -10.32 -2.20 15.62
N TYR A 29 -10.37 -0.88 15.51
CA TYR A 29 -9.22 0.01 15.60
C TYR A 29 -9.10 0.75 16.95
N VAL A 30 -9.93 0.40 17.91
CA VAL A 30 -9.92 1.00 19.26
C VAL A 30 -9.96 2.54 19.20
N ALA A 31 -10.80 3.09 18.33
CA ALA A 31 -10.90 4.52 18.09
C ALA A 31 -12.27 5.05 18.52
N PRO A 32 -12.37 6.29 19.05
CA PRO A 32 -13.66 6.92 19.34
C PRO A 32 -14.55 6.98 18.08
N LEU A 33 -15.83 6.66 18.22
CA LEU A 33 -16.77 6.67 17.09
C LEU A 33 -16.81 8.02 16.39
N ALA A 34 -16.71 9.14 17.12
CA ALA A 34 -16.64 10.47 16.55
C ALA A 34 -15.43 10.66 15.62
N THR A 35 -14.26 10.10 15.99
CA THR A 35 -13.06 10.11 15.15
C THR A 35 -13.29 9.32 13.87
N VAL A 36 -13.92 8.16 13.97
CA VAL A 36 -14.25 7.33 12.81
C VAL A 36 -15.25 8.05 11.90
N LEU A 37 -16.34 8.59 12.42
CA LEU A 37 -17.31 9.36 11.63
C LEU A 37 -16.65 10.54 10.90
N GLY A 38 -15.64 11.16 11.51
CA GLY A 38 -14.89 12.26 10.89
C GLY A 38 -14.07 11.89 9.67
N VAL A 39 -13.76 10.59 9.45
CA VAL A 39 -13.02 10.14 8.26
C VAL A 39 -13.94 9.56 7.17
N LEU A 40 -15.20 9.26 7.48
CA LEU A 40 -16.15 8.67 6.53
C LEU A 40 -16.68 9.70 5.51
N SER A 41 -16.68 10.99 5.84
CA SER A 41 -17.11 12.05 4.94
C SER A 41 -16.07 13.18 4.89
N PRO A 42 -15.96 13.90 3.77
CA PRO A 42 -15.11 15.08 3.73
C PRO A 42 -15.68 16.19 4.63
N PRO A 43 -14.83 17.12 5.11
CA PRO A 43 -15.31 18.27 5.87
C PRO A 43 -16.34 19.06 5.09
N ARG A 44 -17.47 19.35 5.73
CA ARG A 44 -18.59 20.09 5.16
C ARG A 44 -18.18 21.46 4.59
N VAL A 45 -18.74 21.81 3.43
CA VAL A 45 -18.63 23.13 2.80
C VAL A 45 -20.04 23.62 2.49
N ALA A 46 -20.60 24.45 3.38
CA ALA A 46 -21.99 24.89 3.30
C ALA A 46 -22.37 25.57 1.98
N SER A 47 -21.43 26.28 1.34
CA SER A 47 -21.67 26.93 0.05
C SER A 47 -21.79 25.96 -1.14
N GLU A 48 -21.47 24.69 -0.96
CA GLU A 48 -21.65 23.65 -1.98
C GLU A 48 -22.97 22.88 -1.79
N GLU A 49 -23.64 23.07 -0.64
CA GLU A 49 -24.98 22.55 -0.40
C GLU A 49 -25.99 23.50 -1.07
N VAL A 50 -26.31 23.26 -2.34
CA VAL A 50 -27.42 23.88 -3.00
C VAL A 50 -28.68 23.38 -2.30
N GLU A 51 -29.66 24.27 -1.98
CA GLU A 51 -30.94 23.84 -1.47
C GLU A 51 -31.48 22.69 -2.34
N PRO A 52 -32.02 21.63 -1.74
CA PRO A 52 -32.57 20.52 -2.50
C PRO A 52 -33.77 21.01 -3.30
N ALA A 53 -33.49 21.49 -4.50
CA ALA A 53 -34.53 21.61 -5.52
C ALA A 53 -34.79 20.21 -6.01
N GLN A 54 -35.46 19.39 -5.17
CA GLN A 54 -36.20 18.22 -5.63
C GLN A 54 -36.40 17.24 -4.47
N THR A 55 -37.61 16.84 -4.30
CA THR A 55 -38.15 15.94 -3.29
C THR A 55 -37.57 14.54 -3.39
N ALA A 56 -37.72 13.74 -2.33
CA ALA A 56 -37.29 12.35 -2.26
C ALA A 56 -37.77 11.48 -3.45
N ASP A 57 -38.86 11.84 -4.10
CA ASP A 57 -39.43 11.16 -5.26
C ASP A 57 -38.55 11.20 -6.51
N ASP A 58 -37.83 12.32 -6.76
CA ASP A 58 -36.89 12.38 -7.91
C ASP A 58 -35.63 11.51 -7.74
N ARG A 59 -35.36 11.07 -6.53
CA ARG A 59 -34.25 10.13 -6.24
C ARG A 59 -34.59 8.70 -6.60
N GLU A 60 -35.87 8.33 -6.67
CA GLU A 60 -36.34 7.00 -7.10
C GLU A 60 -36.42 6.87 -8.62
N GLN A 61 -36.54 7.98 -9.37
CA GLN A 61 -36.63 7.98 -10.86
C GLN A 61 -35.26 8.06 -11.56
N ARG A 62 -34.20 7.59 -10.92
CA ARG A 62 -32.90 7.59 -11.55
C ARG A 62 -32.85 6.65 -12.75
N PRO A 63 -32.19 7.06 -13.86
CA PRO A 63 -31.95 6.14 -14.94
C PRO A 63 -31.21 4.92 -14.38
N GLU A 64 -31.76 3.74 -14.63
CA GLU A 64 -31.06 2.49 -14.37
C GLU A 64 -29.67 2.54 -14.98
N VAL A 65 -28.69 1.96 -14.29
CA VAL A 65 -27.36 1.80 -14.88
C VAL A 65 -27.56 1.09 -16.22
N PRO A 66 -27.17 1.68 -17.36
CA PRO A 66 -27.41 1.05 -18.65
C PRO A 66 -26.83 -0.35 -18.67
N LYS A 67 -27.68 -1.36 -18.85
CA LYS A 67 -27.26 -2.74 -19.05
C LYS A 67 -26.79 -2.88 -20.49
N GLY A 68 -25.48 -2.82 -20.72
CA GLY A 68 -24.92 -3.04 -22.04
C GLY A 68 -23.51 -2.49 -22.21
N PRO A 69 -22.76 -3.00 -23.19
CA PRO A 69 -21.40 -2.59 -23.48
C PRO A 69 -21.40 -1.33 -24.35
N ASP A 70 -21.70 -0.16 -23.78
CA ASP A 70 -21.43 1.09 -24.45
C ASP A 70 -19.97 1.48 -24.20
N GLY A 71 -19.10 1.17 -25.16
CA GLY A 71 -17.67 1.53 -25.11
C GLY A 71 -16.83 0.66 -26.04
N PRO A 72 -15.58 1.06 -26.30
CA PRO A 72 -14.67 0.25 -27.13
C PRO A 72 -14.49 -1.16 -26.52
N PRO A 73 -14.19 -2.17 -27.35
CA PRO A 73 -14.02 -3.56 -26.88
C PRO A 73 -12.95 -3.60 -25.79
N VAL A 74 -13.36 -4.01 -24.59
CA VAL A 74 -12.46 -4.16 -23.44
C VAL A 74 -11.83 -5.54 -23.50
N PRO A 75 -10.53 -5.64 -23.22
CA PRO A 75 -9.86 -6.92 -23.11
C PRO A 75 -10.60 -7.86 -22.15
N THR A 76 -10.82 -9.09 -22.59
CA THR A 76 -11.42 -10.17 -21.76
C THR A 76 -10.36 -10.79 -20.83
N THR A 77 -9.50 -9.99 -20.27
CA THR A 77 -8.26 -10.38 -19.57
C THR A 77 -8.52 -11.40 -18.47
N LEU A 78 -9.48 -11.12 -17.59
CA LEU A 78 -9.77 -12.00 -16.45
C LEU A 78 -10.38 -13.35 -16.89
N SER A 79 -11.10 -13.42 -18.00
CA SER A 79 -11.68 -14.70 -18.48
C SER A 79 -10.61 -15.74 -18.82
N GLY A 80 -9.41 -15.31 -19.20
CA GLY A 80 -8.27 -16.18 -19.50
C GLY A 80 -7.40 -16.51 -18.27
N TYR A 81 -7.75 -16.03 -17.08
CA TYR A 81 -7.00 -16.29 -15.85
C TYR A 81 -7.54 -17.56 -15.16
N ARG A 82 -6.68 -18.27 -14.43
CA ARG A 82 -7.10 -19.32 -13.50
C ARG A 82 -7.88 -18.67 -12.36
N GLY A 83 -9.09 -19.15 -12.10
CA GLY A 83 -10.02 -18.55 -11.14
C GLY A 83 -10.69 -17.27 -11.67
N GLY A 84 -10.45 -16.88 -12.91
CA GLY A 84 -11.03 -15.69 -13.53
C GLY A 84 -12.52 -15.82 -13.79
N PRO A 85 -13.01 -16.90 -14.41
CA PRO A 85 -14.45 -17.13 -14.57
C PRO A 85 -15.22 -17.10 -13.25
N GLU A 86 -14.70 -17.73 -12.21
CA GLU A 86 -15.29 -17.76 -10.87
C GLU A 86 -15.33 -16.36 -10.24
N LEU A 87 -14.29 -15.53 -10.45
CA LEU A 87 -14.28 -14.14 -10.03
C LEU A 87 -15.38 -13.34 -10.76
N LEU A 88 -15.51 -13.48 -12.07
CA LEU A 88 -16.51 -12.76 -12.86
C LEU A 88 -17.93 -13.17 -12.45
N GLU A 89 -18.18 -14.44 -12.24
CA GLU A 89 -19.45 -14.92 -11.68
C GLU A 89 -19.75 -14.33 -10.30
N ALA A 90 -18.74 -14.30 -9.41
CA ALA A 90 -18.87 -13.69 -8.09
C ALA A 90 -19.16 -12.19 -8.15
N ILE A 91 -18.55 -11.44 -9.09
CA ILE A 91 -18.86 -10.03 -9.33
C ILE A 91 -20.31 -9.87 -9.79
N GLY A 92 -20.79 -10.72 -10.71
CA GLY A 92 -22.18 -10.71 -11.16
C GLY A 92 -23.17 -10.99 -10.03
N ALA A 93 -22.84 -11.95 -9.16
CA ALA A 93 -23.60 -12.28 -7.96
C ALA A 93 -23.41 -11.28 -6.80
N ALA A 94 -22.44 -10.39 -6.90
CA ALA A 94 -22.04 -9.42 -5.87
C ALA A 94 -21.73 -10.08 -4.52
N THR A 95 -20.82 -11.05 -4.51
CA THR A 95 -20.47 -11.82 -3.33
C THR A 95 -19.00 -12.21 -3.31
N GLY A 96 -18.50 -12.53 -2.13
CA GLY A 96 -17.16 -13.10 -1.94
C GLY A 96 -16.01 -12.08 -1.98
N ALA A 97 -14.81 -12.62 -1.82
CA ALA A 97 -13.56 -11.86 -1.89
C ALA A 97 -12.51 -12.68 -2.64
N PHE A 98 -11.63 -11.99 -3.37
CA PHE A 98 -10.60 -12.61 -4.21
C PHE A 98 -9.30 -11.82 -4.15
N ILE A 99 -8.18 -12.52 -4.26
CA ILE A 99 -6.89 -11.91 -4.58
C ILE A 99 -6.68 -12.04 -6.08
N VAL A 100 -6.40 -10.92 -6.76
CA VAL A 100 -6.00 -10.94 -8.18
C VAL A 100 -4.51 -10.61 -8.25
N ARG A 101 -3.73 -11.52 -8.83
CA ARG A 101 -2.32 -11.31 -9.15
C ARG A 101 -2.19 -11.14 -10.66
N PRO A 102 -2.36 -9.93 -11.19
CA PRO A 102 -2.33 -9.74 -12.64
C PRO A 102 -0.94 -10.00 -13.22
N ALA A 103 -0.86 -10.29 -14.52
CA ALA A 103 0.37 -10.07 -15.23
C ALA A 103 0.68 -8.56 -15.23
N PRO A 104 1.95 -8.13 -15.17
CA PRO A 104 2.29 -6.71 -15.06
C PRO A 104 1.65 -5.84 -16.14
N GLU A 105 1.58 -6.34 -17.36
CA GLU A 105 0.98 -5.64 -18.52
C GLU A 105 -0.55 -5.60 -18.48
N ASP A 106 -1.19 -6.44 -17.65
CA ASP A 106 -2.64 -6.57 -17.56
C ASP A 106 -3.25 -5.81 -16.35
N GLU A 107 -2.44 -5.16 -15.52
CA GLU A 107 -2.89 -4.54 -14.25
C GLU A 107 -4.10 -3.62 -14.46
N GLN A 108 -4.03 -2.72 -15.45
CA GLN A 108 -5.12 -1.80 -15.76
C GLN A 108 -6.30 -2.50 -16.44
N ALA A 109 -6.02 -3.41 -17.36
CA ALA A 109 -7.04 -4.16 -18.08
C ALA A 109 -7.87 -5.07 -17.16
N ALA A 110 -7.25 -5.67 -16.14
CA ALA A 110 -7.93 -6.47 -15.13
C ALA A 110 -8.93 -5.62 -14.30
N ALA A 111 -8.52 -4.42 -13.89
CA ALA A 111 -9.39 -3.50 -13.17
C ALA A 111 -10.59 -3.05 -14.03
N VAL A 112 -10.33 -2.68 -15.30
CA VAL A 112 -11.38 -2.28 -16.24
C VAL A 112 -12.36 -3.43 -16.51
N HIS A 113 -11.86 -4.67 -16.66
CA HIS A 113 -12.73 -5.83 -16.87
C HIS A 113 -13.62 -6.11 -15.64
N ALA A 114 -13.05 -6.11 -14.43
CA ALA A 114 -13.81 -6.31 -13.19
C ALA A 114 -14.91 -5.25 -13.01
N VAL A 115 -14.59 -3.98 -13.25
CA VAL A 115 -15.57 -2.87 -13.17
C VAL A 115 -16.66 -3.03 -14.23
N ARG A 116 -16.31 -3.40 -15.47
CA ARG A 116 -17.28 -3.63 -16.54
C ARG A 116 -18.28 -4.73 -16.16
N GLU A 117 -17.79 -5.84 -15.63
CA GLU A 117 -18.65 -6.93 -15.18
C GLU A 117 -19.64 -6.46 -14.11
N CYS A 118 -19.17 -5.71 -13.13
CA CYS A 118 -20.04 -5.13 -12.10
C CYS A 118 -21.12 -4.21 -12.71
N LEU A 119 -20.75 -3.32 -13.64
CA LEU A 119 -21.68 -2.42 -14.30
C LEU A 119 -22.69 -3.15 -15.20
N ALA A 120 -22.28 -4.25 -15.84
CA ALA A 120 -23.15 -5.07 -16.68
C ALA A 120 -24.31 -5.69 -15.88
N HIS A 121 -24.12 -5.91 -14.58
CA HIS A 121 -25.12 -6.39 -13.66
C HIS A 121 -25.90 -5.27 -12.94
N GLY A 122 -25.80 -4.02 -13.43
CA GLY A 122 -26.55 -2.88 -12.90
C GLY A 122 -26.07 -2.40 -11.54
N ARG A 123 -24.85 -2.74 -11.12
CA ARG A 123 -24.26 -2.34 -9.85
C ARG A 123 -23.12 -1.34 -10.03
N ARG A 124 -22.74 -0.67 -8.96
CA ARG A 124 -21.71 0.37 -8.93
C ARG A 124 -20.40 -0.14 -8.35
N ALA A 125 -19.29 0.50 -8.76
CA ALA A 125 -17.95 0.07 -8.37
C ALA A 125 -17.16 1.16 -7.65
N ILE A 126 -16.43 0.76 -6.62
CA ILE A 126 -15.40 1.56 -5.95
C ILE A 126 -14.04 0.97 -6.31
N VAL A 127 -13.16 1.80 -6.85
CA VAL A 127 -11.76 1.43 -7.11
C VAL A 127 -10.86 2.26 -6.22
N VAL A 128 -10.08 1.59 -5.38
CA VAL A 128 -9.14 2.27 -4.49
C VAL A 128 -7.73 2.11 -5.04
N VAL A 129 -7.08 3.25 -5.28
CA VAL A 129 -5.69 3.35 -5.72
C VAL A 129 -4.82 3.91 -4.60
N PRO A 130 -3.51 3.54 -4.52
CA PRO A 130 -2.70 3.95 -3.37
C PRO A 130 -2.42 5.46 -3.33
N GLU A 131 -2.25 6.09 -4.49
CA GLU A 131 -1.78 7.46 -4.58
C GLU A 131 -2.51 8.25 -5.68
N ALA A 132 -2.50 9.59 -5.55
CA ALA A 132 -3.19 10.49 -6.47
C ALA A 132 -2.26 11.18 -7.48
N VAL A 133 -0.96 11.22 -7.18
CA VAL A 133 0.04 11.97 -7.98
C VAL A 133 1.27 11.10 -8.24
N PRO A 134 1.64 10.92 -9.51
CA PRO A 134 0.87 11.25 -10.72
C PRO A 134 -0.48 10.54 -10.75
N VAL A 135 -1.39 10.97 -11.64
CA VAL A 135 -2.66 10.25 -11.81
C VAL A 135 -2.37 8.79 -12.17
N PRO A 136 -2.85 7.82 -11.38
CA PRO A 136 -2.58 6.40 -11.63
C PRO A 136 -3.06 5.95 -13.01
N ALA A 137 -2.28 5.09 -13.66
CA ALA A 137 -2.66 4.55 -14.97
C ALA A 137 -3.98 3.76 -14.90
N THR A 138 -4.24 3.07 -13.79
CA THR A 138 -5.53 2.41 -13.52
C THR A 138 -6.68 3.42 -13.52
N ALA A 139 -6.52 4.59 -12.90
CA ALA A 139 -7.55 5.64 -12.91
C ALA A 139 -7.76 6.20 -14.32
N GLY A 140 -6.67 6.40 -15.07
CA GLY A 140 -6.72 6.82 -16.48
C GLY A 140 -7.43 5.81 -17.37
N ALA A 141 -7.13 4.52 -17.21
CA ALA A 141 -7.75 3.44 -17.97
C ALA A 141 -9.27 3.33 -17.70
N LEU A 142 -9.68 3.43 -16.44
CA LEU A 142 -11.10 3.42 -16.06
C LEU A 142 -11.83 4.64 -16.62
N ARG A 143 -11.23 5.84 -16.52
CA ARG A 143 -11.82 7.06 -17.12
C ARG A 143 -11.92 6.94 -18.63
N GLY A 144 -10.91 6.37 -19.29
CA GLY A 144 -10.92 6.11 -20.75
C GLY A 144 -12.01 5.11 -21.15
N ALA A 145 -12.24 4.06 -20.35
CA ALA A 145 -13.22 3.02 -20.64
C ALA A 145 -14.68 3.43 -20.37
N PHE A 146 -14.93 4.24 -19.35
CA PHE A 146 -16.30 4.51 -18.85
C PHE A 146 -16.67 6.00 -18.88
N GLY A 147 -15.78 6.87 -19.37
CA GLY A 147 -16.07 8.28 -19.59
C GLY A 147 -16.62 9.00 -18.35
N ASP A 148 -17.71 9.75 -18.55
CA ASP A 148 -18.31 10.59 -17.50
C ASP A 148 -19.03 9.82 -16.39
N ARG A 149 -19.16 8.51 -16.52
CA ARG A 149 -19.64 7.62 -15.46
C ARG A 149 -18.64 7.47 -14.30
N VAL A 150 -17.37 7.91 -14.48
CA VAL A 150 -16.28 7.78 -13.49
C VAL A 150 -16.06 9.09 -12.75
N CYS A 151 -16.12 9.07 -11.43
CA CYS A 151 -15.63 10.11 -10.56
C CYS A 151 -14.17 9.87 -10.21
N LEU A 152 -13.27 10.79 -10.56
CA LEU A 152 -11.88 10.76 -10.12
C LEU A 152 -11.73 11.46 -8.76
N TYR A 153 -11.91 10.71 -7.68
CA TYR A 153 -11.81 11.17 -6.29
C TYR A 153 -10.37 11.09 -5.77
N LEU A 154 -9.43 11.71 -6.51
CA LEU A 154 -7.98 11.63 -6.31
C LEU A 154 -7.41 12.75 -5.45
N GLY A 155 -8.22 13.47 -4.70
CA GLY A 155 -7.80 14.59 -3.89
C GLY A 155 -8.32 15.92 -4.44
N GLY A 156 -7.61 17.00 -4.16
CA GLY A 156 -8.04 18.36 -4.46
C GLY A 156 -8.28 19.16 -3.18
N ASP A 157 -8.71 20.41 -3.35
CA ASP A 157 -9.08 21.25 -2.22
C ASP A 157 -10.36 20.75 -1.52
N LYS A 158 -10.63 21.32 -0.35
CA LYS A 158 -11.77 20.96 0.51
C LYS A 158 -13.12 21.10 -0.22
N ARG A 159 -13.27 22.16 -1.02
CA ARG A 159 -14.51 22.49 -1.74
C ARG A 159 -14.78 21.46 -2.84
N ARG A 160 -13.78 21.16 -3.67
CA ARG A 160 -13.87 20.15 -4.73
C ARG A 160 -14.21 18.76 -4.17
N ARG A 161 -13.50 18.32 -3.11
CA ARG A 161 -13.78 17.02 -2.49
C ARG A 161 -15.20 16.89 -1.96
N TYR A 162 -15.73 17.96 -1.36
CA TYR A 162 -17.10 17.95 -0.86
C TYR A 162 -18.12 17.95 -1.99
N ARG A 163 -17.88 18.71 -3.07
CA ARG A 163 -18.72 18.71 -4.28
C ARG A 163 -18.76 17.34 -4.96
N ASP A 164 -17.60 16.70 -5.14
CA ASP A 164 -17.51 15.36 -5.72
C ASP A 164 -18.25 14.35 -4.84
N TRP A 165 -18.13 14.48 -3.52
CA TRP A 165 -18.83 13.65 -2.55
C TRP A 165 -20.36 13.81 -2.62
N LEU A 166 -20.87 15.03 -2.73
CA LEU A 166 -22.29 15.30 -2.95
C LEU A 166 -22.77 14.68 -4.27
N ALA A 167 -22.01 14.84 -5.34
CA ALA A 167 -22.32 14.26 -6.64
C ALA A 167 -22.36 12.72 -6.61
N LEU A 168 -21.50 12.09 -5.81
CA LEU A 168 -21.56 10.64 -5.54
C LEU A 168 -22.80 10.25 -4.74
N LEU A 169 -23.16 11.03 -3.72
CA LEU A 169 -24.35 10.82 -2.91
C LEU A 169 -25.63 10.93 -3.74
N ASP A 170 -25.69 11.94 -4.62
CA ASP A 170 -26.75 12.12 -5.61
C ASP A 170 -26.71 11.09 -6.72
N GLY A 171 -25.59 10.31 -6.77
CA GLY A 171 -25.33 9.19 -7.65
C GLY A 171 -25.16 9.58 -9.10
N ARG A 172 -24.58 10.71 -9.40
CA ARG A 172 -24.20 11.12 -10.76
C ARG A 172 -23.16 10.22 -11.41
N TYR A 173 -22.53 9.34 -10.60
CA TYR A 173 -21.47 8.46 -11.06
C TYR A 173 -21.76 7.00 -10.72
N ASP A 174 -21.34 6.10 -11.57
CA ASP A 174 -21.43 4.66 -11.37
C ASP A 174 -20.13 4.06 -10.85
N VAL A 175 -19.02 4.75 -11.09
CA VAL A 175 -17.69 4.32 -10.66
C VAL A 175 -17.00 5.48 -9.92
N VAL A 176 -16.43 5.19 -8.76
CA VAL A 176 -15.50 6.10 -8.10
C VAL A 176 -14.11 5.49 -8.09
N VAL A 177 -13.13 6.26 -8.53
CA VAL A 177 -11.71 5.92 -8.45
C VAL A 177 -11.02 6.93 -7.56
N GLY A 178 -10.43 6.48 -6.45
CA GLY A 178 -9.79 7.41 -5.53
C GLY A 178 -8.82 6.74 -4.57
N THR A 179 -8.18 7.57 -3.74
CA THR A 179 -7.31 7.07 -2.68
C THR A 179 -8.11 6.57 -1.47
N ARG A 180 -7.47 6.27 -0.35
CA ARG A 180 -8.12 5.73 0.88
C ARG A 180 -9.54 6.25 1.15
N PRO A 181 -9.84 7.57 1.09
CA PRO A 181 -11.20 8.06 1.35
C PRO A 181 -12.26 7.53 0.39
N ALA A 182 -11.89 7.05 -0.79
CA ALA A 182 -12.84 6.52 -1.76
C ALA A 182 -13.59 5.28 -1.24
N VAL A 183 -12.97 4.51 -0.34
CA VAL A 183 -13.64 3.35 0.27
C VAL A 183 -14.88 3.74 1.08
N PHE A 184 -15.01 5.00 1.49
CA PHE A 184 -16.15 5.56 2.22
C PHE A 184 -17.12 6.34 1.33
N SER A 185 -16.95 6.31 0.02
CA SER A 185 -17.82 7.03 -0.91
C SER A 185 -19.28 6.62 -0.73
N PRO A 186 -20.24 7.57 -0.78
CA PRO A 186 -21.65 7.31 -0.52
C PRO A 186 -22.36 6.72 -1.77
N LEU A 187 -21.67 5.83 -2.50
CA LEU A 187 -22.28 5.10 -3.60
C LEU A 187 -23.31 4.10 -3.07
N ARG A 188 -24.48 4.07 -3.72
CA ARG A 188 -25.49 3.05 -3.49
C ARG A 188 -25.22 1.83 -4.37
N ASP A 189 -25.78 0.69 -4.01
CA ASP A 189 -25.73 -0.54 -4.80
C ASP A 189 -24.30 -0.93 -5.21
N VAL A 190 -23.36 -0.81 -4.28
CA VAL A 190 -21.97 -1.16 -4.50
C VAL A 190 -21.85 -2.67 -4.68
N GLY A 191 -21.61 -3.11 -5.92
CA GLY A 191 -21.38 -4.53 -6.23
C GLY A 191 -19.91 -4.93 -6.23
N LEU A 192 -18.99 -3.96 -6.32
CA LEU A 192 -17.56 -4.22 -6.37
C LEU A 192 -16.76 -3.17 -5.59
N VAL A 193 -15.86 -3.65 -4.74
CA VAL A 193 -14.74 -2.84 -4.25
C VAL A 193 -13.44 -3.46 -4.76
N TYR A 194 -12.76 -2.76 -5.67
CA TYR A 194 -11.49 -3.19 -6.26
C TYR A 194 -10.35 -2.36 -5.66
N MET A 195 -9.44 -3.03 -4.96
CA MET A 195 -8.26 -2.40 -4.38
C MET A 195 -7.05 -2.69 -5.25
N SER A 196 -6.55 -1.67 -5.95
CA SER A 196 -5.34 -1.75 -6.77
C SER A 196 -4.09 -1.67 -5.91
N ARG A 197 -3.08 -2.48 -6.21
CA ARG A 197 -1.80 -2.54 -5.50
C ARG A 197 -1.97 -2.67 -3.98
N GLU A 198 -2.72 -3.70 -3.58
CA GLU A 198 -3.11 -3.95 -2.19
C GLU A 198 -1.95 -3.83 -1.20
N SER A 199 -0.76 -4.28 -1.59
CA SER A 199 0.44 -4.25 -0.74
C SER A 199 1.10 -2.87 -0.58
N HIS A 200 0.59 -1.83 -1.25
CA HIS A 200 1.18 -0.51 -1.17
C HIS A 200 0.91 0.15 0.19
N ALA A 201 1.98 0.67 0.83
CA ALA A 201 1.90 1.24 2.18
C ALA A 201 0.89 2.39 2.35
N ALA A 202 0.58 3.14 1.27
CA ALA A 202 -0.38 4.24 1.30
C ALA A 202 -1.83 3.80 1.56
N HIS A 203 -2.14 2.51 1.53
CA HIS A 203 -3.46 1.99 1.89
C HIS A 203 -3.73 1.96 3.40
N ARG A 204 -2.72 2.19 4.22
CA ARG A 204 -2.89 2.40 5.66
C ARG A 204 -2.92 3.89 5.98
N ASP A 205 -3.80 4.30 6.90
CA ASP A 205 -3.81 5.68 7.40
C ASP A 205 -2.85 5.83 8.59
N ASP A 206 -2.02 6.90 8.58
CA ASP A 206 -1.07 7.22 9.64
C ASP A 206 -1.72 7.98 10.80
N ARG A 207 -2.99 8.36 10.64
CA ARG A 207 -3.78 9.08 11.63
C ARG A 207 -4.91 8.20 12.15
N ALA A 208 -5.36 8.49 13.38
CA ALA A 208 -6.51 7.80 13.93
C ALA A 208 -7.71 7.87 12.96
N PRO A 209 -8.37 6.74 12.75
CA PRO A 209 -8.33 5.45 13.46
C PRO A 209 -7.23 4.47 13.01
N TYR A 210 -6.23 4.86 12.21
CA TYR A 210 -5.12 4.02 11.74
C TYR A 210 -5.55 2.83 10.88
N HIS A 211 -6.68 2.96 10.21
CA HIS A 211 -7.29 1.86 9.46
C HIS A 211 -6.50 1.48 8.21
N HIS A 212 -6.62 0.21 7.83
CA HIS A 212 -6.16 -0.30 6.53
C HIS A 212 -7.34 -0.46 5.57
N VAL A 213 -7.21 0.04 4.34
CA VAL A 213 -8.29 0.01 3.34
C VAL A 213 -8.75 -1.41 3.03
N ARG A 214 -7.85 -2.41 3.01
CA ARG A 214 -8.20 -3.83 2.80
C ARG A 214 -9.29 -4.30 3.76
N ASP A 215 -9.09 -4.07 5.05
CA ASP A 215 -10.02 -4.56 6.07
C ASP A 215 -11.36 -3.83 5.99
N VAL A 216 -11.30 -2.52 5.71
CA VAL A 216 -12.51 -1.70 5.49
C VAL A 216 -13.25 -2.13 4.22
N ALA A 217 -12.55 -2.42 3.13
CA ALA A 217 -13.14 -2.88 1.87
C ALA A 217 -13.85 -4.23 2.04
N LEU A 218 -13.19 -5.19 2.70
CA LEU A 218 -13.76 -6.49 3.04
C LEU A 218 -15.05 -6.32 3.86
N GLN A 219 -14.99 -5.54 4.94
CA GLN A 219 -16.16 -5.33 5.79
C GLN A 219 -17.28 -4.59 5.06
N ARG A 220 -16.94 -3.60 4.24
CA ARG A 220 -17.92 -2.85 3.45
C ARG A 220 -18.68 -3.76 2.48
N THR A 221 -17.97 -4.62 1.74
CA THR A 221 -18.62 -5.56 0.80
C THR A 221 -19.50 -6.58 1.52
N VAL A 222 -19.12 -7.05 2.70
CA VAL A 222 -19.98 -7.88 3.56
C VAL A 222 -21.26 -7.15 3.94
N LEU A 223 -21.17 -5.85 4.31
CA LEU A 223 -22.34 -5.08 4.75
C LEU A 223 -23.25 -4.63 3.61
N SER A 224 -22.71 -4.41 2.40
CA SER A 224 -23.49 -3.94 1.24
C SER A 224 -23.91 -5.06 0.28
N GLY A 225 -23.40 -6.27 0.44
CA GLY A 225 -23.59 -7.36 -0.52
C GLY A 225 -22.83 -7.08 -1.82
N GLY A 226 -21.50 -7.11 -1.76
CA GLY A 226 -20.61 -6.87 -2.90
C GLY A 226 -19.43 -7.83 -2.94
N THR A 227 -18.67 -7.81 -4.02
CA THR A 227 -17.40 -8.53 -4.17
C THR A 227 -16.22 -7.64 -3.82
N CYS A 228 -15.28 -8.16 -3.03
CA CYS A 228 -14.02 -7.49 -2.75
C CYS A 228 -12.89 -8.08 -3.59
N VAL A 229 -12.17 -7.26 -4.33
CA VAL A 229 -10.99 -7.66 -5.10
C VAL A 229 -9.75 -6.96 -4.56
N LEU A 230 -8.78 -7.77 -4.11
CA LEU A 230 -7.48 -7.32 -3.64
C LEU A 230 -6.45 -7.61 -4.74
N ALA A 231 -6.08 -6.60 -5.53
CA ALA A 231 -5.17 -6.77 -6.66
C ALA A 231 -3.75 -6.34 -6.31
N ALA A 232 -2.76 -7.23 -6.50
CA ALA A 232 -1.35 -6.93 -6.32
C ALA A 232 -0.47 -7.98 -7.00
N LEU A 233 0.69 -7.59 -7.54
CA LEU A 233 1.70 -8.53 -8.04
C LEU A 233 2.26 -9.39 -6.88
N CYS A 234 2.45 -8.78 -5.72
CA CYS A 234 2.79 -9.42 -4.46
C CYS A 234 1.81 -8.94 -3.39
N PRO A 235 0.79 -9.74 -3.03
CA PRO A 235 -0.12 -9.37 -1.95
C PRO A 235 0.62 -9.32 -0.61
N THR A 236 0.03 -8.63 0.38
CA THR A 236 0.54 -8.66 1.75
C THR A 236 0.40 -10.05 2.38
N GLY A 237 1.18 -10.31 3.43
CA GLY A 237 1.01 -11.50 4.25
C GLY A 237 -0.41 -11.61 4.82
N GLU A 238 -0.98 -10.49 5.24
CA GLU A 238 -2.34 -10.38 5.75
C GLU A 238 -3.39 -10.77 4.70
N ALA A 239 -3.28 -10.27 3.47
CA ALA A 239 -4.17 -10.65 2.38
C ALA A 239 -4.04 -12.15 2.04
N SER A 240 -2.80 -12.65 1.97
CA SER A 240 -2.52 -14.07 1.70
C SER A 240 -3.02 -15.01 2.80
N ALA A 241 -3.16 -14.53 4.03
CA ALA A 241 -3.66 -15.32 5.16
C ALA A 241 -5.19 -15.39 5.24
N LEU A 242 -5.92 -14.64 4.42
CA LEU A 242 -7.39 -14.65 4.41
C LEU A 242 -7.99 -15.98 3.92
N GLY A 243 -7.20 -16.83 3.24
CA GLY A 243 -7.69 -18.10 2.69
C GLY A 243 -8.69 -17.94 1.54
N ILE A 244 -8.77 -16.75 0.92
CA ILE A 244 -9.67 -16.48 -0.21
C ILE A 244 -9.04 -16.92 -1.54
N PRO A 245 -9.86 -17.19 -2.59
CA PRO A 245 -9.36 -17.61 -3.89
C PRO A 245 -8.38 -16.64 -4.52
N VAL A 246 -7.35 -17.19 -5.19
CA VAL A 246 -6.31 -16.41 -5.88
C VAL A 246 -6.45 -16.58 -7.39
N VAL A 247 -6.63 -15.47 -8.09
CA VAL A 247 -6.77 -15.39 -9.54
C VAL A 247 -5.43 -15.02 -10.16
N THR A 248 -4.93 -15.83 -11.09
CA THR A 248 -3.59 -15.65 -11.70
C THR A 248 -3.62 -15.91 -13.20
N PRO A 249 -2.67 -15.35 -13.98
CA PRO A 249 -2.52 -15.70 -15.39
C PRO A 249 -2.39 -17.23 -15.59
N ALA A 250 -3.04 -17.75 -16.63
CA ALA A 250 -2.97 -19.19 -16.94
C ALA A 250 -1.55 -19.67 -17.28
N ALA A 251 -0.76 -18.81 -17.91
CA ALA A 251 0.66 -19.04 -18.19
C ALA A 251 1.52 -18.01 -17.44
N ARG A 252 2.78 -18.39 -17.17
CA ARG A 252 3.72 -17.46 -16.54
C ARG A 252 4.04 -16.31 -17.49
N ARG A 253 3.74 -15.10 -17.04
CA ARG A 253 4.01 -13.84 -17.75
C ARG A 253 4.86 -12.94 -16.83
N TRP A 254 6.12 -13.26 -16.73
CA TRP A 254 7.10 -12.59 -15.87
C TRP A 254 8.42 -12.43 -16.61
N PRO A 255 9.09 -11.28 -16.54
CA PRO A 255 10.38 -11.07 -17.18
C PRO A 255 11.43 -12.08 -16.74
N VAL A 256 12.48 -12.25 -17.55
CA VAL A 256 13.65 -13.02 -17.15
C VAL A 256 14.42 -12.23 -16.11
N VAL A 257 14.61 -12.81 -14.92
CA VAL A 257 15.34 -12.19 -13.80
C VAL A 257 16.67 -12.89 -13.61
N GLU A 258 17.76 -12.15 -13.79
CA GLU A 258 19.14 -12.60 -13.56
C GLU A 258 19.61 -12.10 -12.19
N VAL A 259 20.12 -12.99 -11.35
CA VAL A 259 20.73 -12.60 -10.06
C VAL A 259 22.24 -12.50 -10.22
N VAL A 260 22.82 -11.37 -9.84
CA VAL A 260 24.24 -11.09 -9.94
C VAL A 260 24.82 -10.72 -8.58
N ARG A 261 26.05 -11.16 -8.32
CA ARG A 261 26.76 -10.75 -7.11
C ARG A 261 27.37 -9.34 -7.29
N PRO A 262 27.39 -8.51 -6.24
CA PRO A 262 28.11 -7.25 -6.29
C PRO A 262 29.61 -7.48 -6.51
N GLY A 263 30.20 -6.70 -7.40
CA GLY A 263 31.64 -6.69 -7.62
C GLY A 263 32.39 -5.93 -6.51
N PRO A 264 33.73 -5.83 -6.59
CA PRO A 264 34.57 -5.22 -5.55
C PRO A 264 34.17 -3.78 -5.18
N GLU A 265 33.68 -3.01 -6.15
CA GLU A 265 33.20 -1.64 -5.95
C GLU A 265 31.69 -1.55 -5.71
N GLY A 266 31.02 -2.65 -5.37
CA GLY A 266 29.57 -2.72 -5.21
C GLY A 266 28.81 -2.74 -6.54
N ARG A 267 29.49 -2.88 -7.70
CA ARG A 267 28.90 -2.90 -9.03
C ARG A 267 29.10 -4.25 -9.70
N ALA A 268 28.02 -4.86 -10.14
CA ALA A 268 28.11 -6.10 -10.89
C ALA A 268 28.59 -5.81 -12.33
N PRO A 269 29.67 -6.44 -12.82
CA PRO A 269 30.14 -6.23 -14.20
C PRO A 269 29.08 -6.49 -15.25
N ARG A 270 28.24 -7.50 -15.01
CA ARG A 270 27.11 -7.86 -15.88
C ARG A 270 26.09 -6.72 -16.03
N LEU A 271 25.80 -5.99 -14.95
CA LEU A 271 24.92 -4.83 -14.99
C LEU A 271 25.55 -3.68 -15.78
N VAL A 272 26.85 -3.39 -15.55
CA VAL A 272 27.59 -2.36 -16.30
C VAL A 272 27.55 -2.67 -17.81
N GLN A 273 27.76 -3.93 -18.19
CA GLN A 273 27.67 -4.37 -19.57
C GLN A 273 26.27 -4.16 -20.15
N ALA A 274 25.22 -4.51 -19.38
CA ALA A 274 23.83 -4.34 -19.80
C ALA A 274 23.48 -2.87 -20.09
N LEU A 275 23.94 -1.93 -19.26
CA LEU A 275 23.66 -0.50 -19.41
C LEU A 275 24.21 0.12 -20.70
N ARG A 276 25.24 -0.51 -21.30
CA ARG A 276 25.80 -0.05 -22.58
C ARG A 276 24.92 -0.33 -23.78
N SER A 277 24.02 -1.31 -23.68
CA SER A 277 23.21 -1.80 -24.82
C SER A 277 21.72 -1.48 -24.71
N VAL A 278 21.23 -1.03 -23.56
CA VAL A 278 19.82 -0.72 -23.35
C VAL A 278 19.50 0.72 -23.68
N ARG A 279 18.29 0.97 -24.17
CA ARG A 279 17.79 2.32 -24.45
C ARG A 279 16.90 2.84 -23.32
N ARG A 280 16.03 2.00 -22.75
CA ARG A 280 15.11 2.38 -21.67
C ARG A 280 15.31 1.48 -20.49
N ALA A 281 15.73 2.02 -19.35
CA ALA A 281 15.93 1.24 -18.14
C ALA A 281 15.51 2.00 -16.88
N PHE A 282 15.12 1.23 -15.85
CA PHE A 282 14.95 1.73 -14.50
C PHE A 282 15.95 1.03 -13.57
N ILE A 283 16.65 1.81 -12.75
CA ILE A 283 17.56 1.31 -11.72
C ILE A 283 16.98 1.64 -10.34
N TYR A 284 16.47 0.63 -9.67
CA TYR A 284 16.01 0.75 -8.30
C TYR A 284 17.20 0.79 -7.34
N ALA A 285 17.37 1.92 -6.64
CA ALA A 285 18.36 2.12 -5.59
C ALA A 285 17.62 2.19 -4.24
N PRO A 286 17.77 1.18 -3.34
CA PRO A 286 16.92 1.07 -2.14
C PRO A 286 17.18 2.15 -1.07
N VAL A 287 18.26 2.92 -1.20
CA VAL A 287 18.68 3.94 -0.23
C VAL A 287 18.93 5.25 -0.95
N PRO A 288 18.24 6.34 -0.56
CA PRO A 288 18.58 7.68 -1.05
C PRO A 288 19.93 8.13 -0.47
N GLY A 289 20.62 9.04 -1.18
CA GLY A 289 21.88 9.60 -0.74
C GLY A 289 23.13 8.90 -1.29
N TYR A 290 24.31 9.26 -0.79
CA TYR A 290 25.62 8.85 -1.32
C TYR A 290 25.98 7.41 -1.03
N GLY A 291 25.40 6.80 -0.02
CA GLY A 291 25.69 5.40 0.33
C GLY A 291 25.26 5.02 1.74
N VAL A 292 25.41 3.73 2.03
CA VAL A 292 25.11 3.15 3.34
C VAL A 292 26.42 2.89 4.10
N ALA A 293 26.43 3.21 5.38
CA ALA A 293 27.52 2.83 6.25
C ALA A 293 27.50 1.30 6.48
N GLU A 294 28.61 0.65 6.24
CA GLU A 294 28.70 -0.80 6.38
C GLU A 294 29.43 -1.22 7.67
N LEU A 295 30.52 -0.55 7.97
CA LEU A 295 31.34 -0.83 9.15
C LEU A 295 31.73 0.47 9.83
N CYS A 296 31.84 0.46 11.15
CA CYS A 296 32.51 1.51 11.90
C CYS A 296 34.02 1.47 11.64
N ARG A 297 34.61 2.60 11.25
CA ARG A 297 36.06 2.67 10.99
C ARG A 297 36.91 2.58 12.25
N THR A 298 36.32 2.80 13.43
CA THR A 298 37.02 2.78 14.71
C THR A 298 37.11 1.39 15.29
N CYS A 299 36.01 0.60 15.28
CA CYS A 299 35.96 -0.71 15.91
C CYS A 299 35.65 -1.87 14.93
N SER A 300 35.51 -1.58 13.62
CA SER A 300 35.22 -2.54 12.55
C SER A 300 33.90 -3.31 12.74
N GLN A 301 33.05 -2.94 13.67
CA GLN A 301 31.75 -3.57 13.85
C GLN A 301 30.75 -3.10 12.77
N PRO A 302 29.76 -3.93 12.42
CA PRO A 302 28.70 -3.57 11.49
C PRO A 302 28.02 -2.26 11.90
N ALA A 303 27.80 -1.38 10.93
CA ALA A 303 27.18 -0.08 11.17
C ALA A 303 25.67 -0.25 11.29
N ALA A 304 25.13 0.06 12.47
CA ALA A 304 23.71 0.13 12.74
C ALA A 304 23.41 1.36 13.60
N CYS A 305 22.20 1.89 13.52
CA CYS A 305 21.79 3.01 14.36
C CYS A 305 21.77 2.60 15.84
N ALA A 306 22.42 3.38 16.69
CA ALA A 306 22.41 3.12 18.13
C ALA A 306 21.01 3.25 18.77
N SER A 307 20.12 4.06 18.16
CA SER A 307 18.79 4.33 18.70
C SER A 307 17.72 3.32 18.26
N CYS A 308 17.81 2.74 17.04
CA CYS A 308 16.74 1.89 16.50
C CYS A 308 17.24 0.69 15.68
N GLY A 309 18.55 0.45 15.60
CA GLY A 309 19.12 -0.63 14.79
C GLY A 309 19.04 -0.43 13.27
N GLY A 310 18.42 0.66 12.80
CA GLY A 310 18.22 0.92 11.39
C GLY A 310 19.51 1.21 10.61
N LEU A 311 19.40 1.17 9.26
CA LEU A 311 20.52 1.46 8.38
C LEU A 311 20.97 2.91 8.51
N LEU A 312 22.27 3.13 8.48
CA LEU A 312 22.88 4.45 8.46
C LEU A 312 23.28 4.84 7.04
N ARG A 313 22.85 6.02 6.57
CA ARG A 313 23.18 6.57 5.24
C ARG A 313 24.11 7.78 5.34
N ALA A 314 24.94 7.95 4.33
CA ALA A 314 25.69 9.19 4.13
C ALA A 314 24.84 10.19 3.36
N GLU A 315 24.71 11.40 3.89
CA GLU A 315 23.96 12.50 3.29
C GLU A 315 24.64 13.82 3.63
N SER A 316 25.00 14.60 2.63
CA SER A 316 25.59 15.95 2.82
C SER A 316 26.76 15.99 3.81
N GLY A 317 27.62 14.98 3.78
CA GLY A 317 28.81 14.91 4.67
C GLY A 317 28.54 14.36 6.08
N GLN A 318 27.30 14.05 6.41
CA GLN A 318 26.91 13.42 7.67
C GLN A 318 26.37 12.01 7.44
N VAL A 319 26.43 11.17 8.48
CA VAL A 319 25.77 9.87 8.47
C VAL A 319 24.52 9.98 9.34
N ARG A 320 23.35 9.57 8.79
CA ARG A 320 22.06 9.59 9.49
C ARG A 320 21.33 8.27 9.34
N CYS A 321 20.49 7.95 10.32
CA CYS A 321 19.63 6.79 10.25
C CYS A 321 18.46 7.02 9.26
N ILE A 322 18.19 6.04 8.39
CA ILE A 322 17.07 6.12 7.43
C ILE A 322 15.69 5.89 8.08
N VAL A 323 15.66 5.38 9.31
CA VAL A 323 14.44 5.06 10.05
C VAL A 323 14.05 6.18 11.00
N CYS A 324 14.95 6.55 11.92
CA CYS A 324 14.67 7.54 12.96
C CYS A 324 15.35 8.91 12.75
N SER A 325 16.08 9.10 11.65
CA SER A 325 16.81 10.31 11.29
C SER A 325 17.90 10.76 12.29
N SER A 326 18.18 9.98 13.32
CA SER A 326 19.26 10.28 14.28
C SER A 326 20.61 10.36 13.60
N VAL A 327 21.50 11.19 14.12
CA VAL A 327 22.91 11.24 13.68
C VAL A 327 23.54 9.88 13.93
N GLY A 328 24.28 9.38 12.95
CA GLY A 328 24.92 8.07 13.02
C GLY A 328 26.06 8.04 14.01
N VAL A 329 25.86 7.29 15.09
CA VAL A 329 26.91 6.90 16.07
C VAL A 329 26.98 5.39 16.12
N CYS A 330 28.18 4.86 16.25
CA CYS A 330 28.35 3.40 16.40
C CYS A 330 27.78 2.95 17.75
N ALA A 331 26.88 1.97 17.71
CA ALA A 331 26.26 1.42 18.92
C ALA A 331 27.28 0.74 19.87
N VAL A 332 28.47 0.38 19.37
CA VAL A 332 29.49 -0.35 20.15
C VAL A 332 30.53 0.61 20.76
N CYS A 333 31.07 1.57 19.97
CA CYS A 333 32.17 2.41 20.43
C CYS A 333 31.88 3.91 20.43
N GLY A 334 30.68 4.34 20.06
CA GLY A 334 30.33 5.76 19.96
C GLY A 334 30.97 6.50 18.79
N GLY A 335 31.77 5.83 17.96
CA GLY A 335 32.46 6.46 16.83
C GLY A 335 31.50 6.95 15.74
N THR A 336 31.85 8.05 15.07
CA THR A 336 31.02 8.69 14.02
C THR A 336 31.56 8.46 12.60
N ARG A 337 32.70 7.79 12.46
CA ARG A 337 33.33 7.49 11.17
C ARG A 337 32.96 6.10 10.69
N PHE A 338 32.40 6.04 9.49
CA PHE A 338 31.94 4.78 8.90
C PHE A 338 32.58 4.53 7.53
N ALA A 339 32.77 3.28 7.20
CA ALA A 339 33.09 2.85 5.85
C ALA A 339 31.81 2.85 5.01
N ILE A 340 31.73 3.73 4.03
CA ILE A 340 30.62 3.84 3.10
C ILE A 340 30.94 3.00 1.87
N ARG A 341 30.42 1.79 1.77
CA ARG A 341 30.72 0.86 0.68
C ARG A 341 29.62 0.68 -0.34
N ARG A 342 28.39 1.04 0.01
CA ARG A 342 27.22 0.87 -0.84
C ARG A 342 26.79 2.21 -1.42
N GLY A 343 26.40 2.17 -2.72
CA GLY A 343 25.99 3.38 -3.42
C GLY A 343 24.55 3.73 -3.12
N GLY A 344 24.27 4.93 -2.63
CA GLY A 344 22.93 5.55 -2.69
C GLY A 344 22.60 6.00 -4.11
N ALA A 345 21.36 6.52 -4.31
CA ALA A 345 20.84 6.88 -5.62
C ALA A 345 21.73 7.87 -6.40
N GLU A 346 22.33 8.87 -5.71
CA GLU A 346 23.24 9.84 -6.36
C GLU A 346 24.52 9.17 -6.89
N ARG A 347 25.07 8.25 -6.12
CA ARG A 347 26.27 7.53 -6.55
C ARG A 347 25.97 6.56 -7.69
N VAL A 348 24.79 5.94 -7.64
CA VAL A 348 24.29 5.08 -8.72
C VAL A 348 24.11 5.90 -9.99
N GLU A 349 23.47 7.05 -9.92
CA GLU A 349 23.31 7.98 -11.05
C GLU A 349 24.68 8.33 -11.67
N GLY A 350 25.66 8.73 -10.83
CA GLY A 350 26.99 9.09 -11.30
C GLY A 350 27.75 7.97 -12.04
N TRP A 351 27.68 6.72 -11.56
CA TRP A 351 28.32 5.63 -12.29
C TRP A 351 27.50 5.14 -13.49
N ALA A 352 26.18 5.18 -13.42
CA ALA A 352 25.30 4.85 -14.54
C ALA A 352 25.55 5.80 -15.70
N THR A 353 25.68 7.12 -15.45
CA THR A 353 26.01 8.13 -16.46
C THR A 353 27.34 7.82 -17.16
N ARG A 354 28.35 7.31 -16.45
CA ARG A 354 29.63 6.91 -17.06
C ARG A 354 29.58 5.59 -17.83
N SER A 355 28.57 4.78 -17.58
CA SER A 355 28.46 3.43 -18.16
C SER A 355 27.45 3.34 -19.29
N ALA A 356 26.45 4.19 -19.30
CA ALA A 356 25.34 4.15 -20.24
C ALA A 356 25.66 4.84 -21.58
N SER A 357 24.99 4.41 -22.63
CA SER A 357 25.01 5.03 -23.97
C SER A 357 23.87 6.06 -24.18
N VAL A 358 22.98 6.19 -23.22
CA VAL A 358 21.82 7.11 -23.23
C VAL A 358 21.84 7.99 -21.99
N PRO A 359 21.12 9.13 -21.99
CA PRO A 359 21.01 9.98 -20.79
C PRO A 359 20.54 9.24 -19.54
N VAL A 360 21.09 9.61 -18.41
CA VAL A 360 20.68 9.11 -17.09
C VAL A 360 20.03 10.25 -16.31
N ALA A 361 18.93 9.98 -15.65
CA ALA A 361 18.20 10.97 -14.87
C ALA A 361 17.73 10.40 -13.53
N ARG A 362 17.65 11.27 -12.52
CA ARG A 362 17.04 11.02 -11.22
C ARG A 362 15.92 12.03 -11.01
N PRO A 363 14.71 11.74 -11.53
CA PRO A 363 13.61 12.70 -11.45
C PRO A 363 13.10 12.85 -10.02
N SER A 364 12.68 14.06 -9.67
CA SER A 364 12.06 14.37 -8.37
C SER A 364 10.58 13.93 -8.30
N ARG A 365 9.97 13.63 -9.45
CA ARG A 365 8.59 13.15 -9.54
C ARG A 365 8.54 11.82 -10.28
N PRO A 366 7.67 10.89 -9.87
CA PRO A 366 7.53 9.58 -10.51
C PRO A 366 7.18 9.74 -12.01
N ARG A 367 7.96 9.08 -12.84
CA ARG A 367 7.73 8.94 -14.29
C ARG A 367 8.54 7.78 -14.86
N LEU A 368 8.10 7.24 -15.96
CA LEU A 368 8.88 6.28 -16.74
C LEU A 368 10.02 6.95 -17.53
N PRO A 369 11.07 6.20 -17.92
CA PRO A 369 12.09 6.65 -18.86
C PRO A 369 11.48 7.12 -20.20
N LYS A 370 12.06 8.17 -20.78
CA LYS A 370 11.59 8.73 -22.06
C LYS A 370 11.64 7.69 -23.18
N PRO A 371 10.65 7.70 -24.10
CA PRO A 371 10.64 6.80 -25.26
C PRO A 371 11.87 6.95 -26.18
N THR A 372 12.45 8.15 -26.25
CA THR A 372 13.64 8.45 -27.07
C THR A 372 14.91 7.74 -26.57
N GLY A 373 14.91 7.24 -25.34
CA GLY A 373 16.00 6.56 -24.66
C GLY A 373 16.43 7.34 -23.41
N GLU A 374 16.38 6.65 -22.28
CA GLU A 374 16.79 7.20 -20.99
C GLU A 374 16.92 6.08 -19.95
N ILE A 375 17.81 6.25 -19.00
CA ILE A 375 17.89 5.46 -17.78
C ILE A 375 17.42 6.32 -16.61
N VAL A 376 16.43 5.84 -15.87
CA VAL A 376 15.95 6.50 -14.64
C VAL A 376 16.50 5.76 -13.42
N VAL A 377 17.04 6.51 -12.47
CA VAL A 377 17.54 6.00 -11.18
C VAL A 377 16.66 6.54 -10.06
N GLY A 378 16.20 5.67 -9.16
CA GLY A 378 15.43 6.09 -8.00
C GLY A 378 15.06 4.95 -7.05
N GLY A 379 14.39 5.28 -5.97
CA GLY A 379 13.92 4.35 -4.95
C GLY A 379 12.43 4.05 -5.05
N ALA A 380 11.87 3.62 -3.92
CA ALA A 380 10.46 3.31 -3.79
C ALA A 380 9.53 4.49 -4.12
N GLU A 381 10.01 5.71 -3.94
CA GLU A 381 9.26 6.93 -4.24
C GLU A 381 8.92 7.10 -5.72
N LEU A 382 9.67 6.45 -6.61
CA LEU A 382 9.42 6.49 -8.06
C LEU A 382 8.57 5.31 -8.55
N VAL A 383 8.46 4.22 -7.77
CA VAL A 383 7.67 3.04 -8.17
C VAL A 383 6.19 3.31 -7.91
N ARG A 384 5.47 3.68 -8.97
CA ARG A 384 4.06 4.10 -8.96
C ARG A 384 3.27 3.39 -10.06
N ASP A 385 1.96 3.48 -10.00
CA ASP A 385 1.08 3.04 -11.08
C ASP A 385 1.19 4.00 -12.30
N LEU A 386 2.22 3.78 -13.10
CA LEU A 386 2.54 4.56 -14.30
C LEU A 386 2.13 3.84 -15.60
N GLY A 387 1.46 2.70 -15.47
CA GLY A 387 1.13 1.82 -16.59
C GLY A 387 2.28 0.88 -16.99
N PRO A 388 2.12 0.15 -18.10
CA PRO A 388 3.14 -0.77 -18.59
C PRO A 388 4.41 0.01 -18.97
N GLY A 389 5.54 -0.39 -18.36
CA GLY A 389 6.80 0.33 -18.53
C GLY A 389 7.47 0.09 -19.86
N GLU A 390 7.30 -1.09 -20.45
CA GLU A 390 7.95 -1.54 -21.69
C GLU A 390 9.46 -1.28 -21.71
N LEU A 391 10.13 -1.50 -20.56
CA LEU A 391 11.54 -1.23 -20.40
C LEU A 391 12.40 -2.40 -20.90
N ASP A 392 13.56 -2.09 -21.46
CA ASP A 392 14.55 -3.10 -21.88
C ASP A 392 15.20 -3.77 -20.67
N LEU A 393 15.38 -3.01 -19.58
CA LEU A 393 16.02 -3.46 -18.36
C LEU A 393 15.41 -2.80 -17.13
N VAL A 394 15.17 -3.62 -16.11
CA VAL A 394 15.00 -3.15 -14.73
C VAL A 394 16.12 -3.72 -13.87
N ALA A 395 16.83 -2.87 -13.12
CA ALA A 395 17.85 -3.30 -12.20
C ALA A 395 17.43 -3.03 -10.75
N VAL A 396 17.46 -4.04 -9.90
CA VAL A 396 17.27 -3.92 -8.44
C VAL A 396 18.61 -4.04 -7.77
N LEU A 397 19.11 -2.93 -7.23
CA LEU A 397 20.41 -2.91 -6.57
C LEU A 397 20.28 -3.23 -5.08
N ASP A 398 21.33 -3.82 -4.52
CA ASP A 398 21.50 -4.07 -3.10
C ASP A 398 20.23 -4.65 -2.42
N ALA A 399 19.67 -5.70 -3.01
CA ALA A 399 18.50 -6.39 -2.47
C ALA A 399 18.70 -6.84 -1.01
N ASP A 400 19.95 -7.12 -0.62
CA ASP A 400 20.29 -7.50 0.75
C ASP A 400 20.01 -6.39 1.78
N ALA A 401 19.95 -5.13 1.37
CA ALA A 401 19.61 -4.01 2.26
C ALA A 401 18.20 -4.13 2.84
N ALA A 402 17.28 -4.72 2.11
CA ALA A 402 15.91 -4.93 2.57
C ALA A 402 15.83 -5.91 3.76
N ALA A 403 16.64 -6.96 3.74
CA ALA A 403 16.71 -7.96 4.83
C ALA A 403 17.22 -7.36 6.15
N ARG A 404 17.87 -6.20 6.09
CA ARG A 404 18.43 -5.49 7.25
C ARG A 404 17.57 -4.32 7.73
N ARG A 405 16.47 -4.04 7.06
CA ARG A 405 15.51 -3.03 7.56
C ARG A 405 14.76 -3.62 8.75
N PRO A 406 14.65 -2.87 9.87
CA PRO A 406 13.83 -3.31 10.98
C PRO A 406 12.34 -3.29 10.59
N GLY A 407 11.58 -4.15 11.21
CA GLY A 407 10.13 -4.22 11.06
C GLY A 407 9.62 -5.57 10.58
N LEU A 408 8.48 -5.97 11.12
CA LEU A 408 7.86 -7.28 10.85
C LEU A 408 7.50 -7.49 9.36
N VAL A 409 7.20 -6.40 8.65
CA VAL A 409 6.76 -6.44 7.23
C VAL A 409 7.78 -5.84 6.26
N ALA A 410 8.98 -5.51 6.73
CA ALA A 410 9.97 -4.80 5.92
C ALA A 410 10.40 -5.58 4.67
N ARG A 411 10.54 -6.91 4.79
CA ARG A 411 10.91 -7.79 3.67
C ARG A 411 9.76 -7.98 2.67
N GLU A 412 8.53 -8.09 3.16
CA GLU A 412 7.33 -8.17 2.32
C GLU A 412 7.17 -6.91 1.48
N ARG A 413 7.29 -5.72 2.11
CA ARG A 413 7.26 -4.43 1.42
C ARG A 413 8.36 -4.30 0.36
N ALA A 414 9.56 -4.76 0.68
CA ALA A 414 10.65 -4.71 -0.28
C ALA A 414 10.37 -5.58 -1.51
N LEU A 415 9.90 -6.81 -1.30
CA LEU A 415 9.53 -7.71 -2.39
C LEU A 415 8.40 -7.13 -3.24
N ALA A 416 7.36 -6.57 -2.62
CA ALA A 416 6.25 -5.96 -3.34
C ALA A 416 6.74 -4.82 -4.26
N ILE A 417 7.56 -3.90 -3.76
CA ILE A 417 8.14 -2.81 -4.56
C ILE A 417 9.04 -3.35 -5.68
N TRP A 418 9.84 -4.39 -5.42
CA TRP A 418 10.69 -4.98 -6.46
C TRP A 418 9.87 -5.63 -7.55
N MET A 419 8.78 -6.33 -7.18
CA MET A 419 7.88 -6.93 -8.17
C MET A 419 7.18 -5.88 -9.02
N GLU A 420 6.72 -4.78 -8.44
CA GLU A 420 6.17 -3.66 -9.18
C GLU A 420 7.19 -3.02 -10.13
N ALA A 421 8.42 -2.79 -9.67
CA ALA A 421 9.48 -2.24 -10.50
C ALA A 421 9.86 -3.19 -11.65
N VAL A 422 10.07 -4.47 -11.35
CA VAL A 422 10.41 -5.50 -12.35
C VAL A 422 9.28 -5.69 -13.35
N GLY A 423 8.02 -5.50 -12.92
CA GLY A 423 6.85 -5.53 -13.80
C GLY A 423 6.88 -4.46 -14.90
N TRP A 424 7.72 -3.43 -14.81
CA TRP A 424 7.91 -2.47 -15.89
C TRP A 424 8.78 -3.00 -17.04
N ALA A 425 9.49 -4.10 -16.88
CA ALA A 425 10.21 -4.72 -17.97
C ALA A 425 9.22 -5.32 -18.98
N ARG A 426 9.43 -5.06 -20.27
CA ARG A 426 8.63 -5.68 -21.34
C ARG A 426 8.79 -7.22 -21.32
N PRO A 427 7.87 -8.00 -21.90
CA PRO A 427 7.97 -9.46 -21.89
C PRO A 427 9.30 -10.02 -22.44
N ALA A 428 9.87 -9.37 -23.46
CA ALA A 428 11.19 -9.70 -24.01
C ALA A 428 12.34 -8.97 -23.30
N GLY A 429 12.05 -8.14 -22.30
CA GLY A 429 13.03 -7.45 -21.47
C GLY A 429 13.58 -8.35 -20.37
N ARG A 430 14.50 -7.80 -19.60
CA ARG A 430 15.12 -8.52 -18.49
C ARG A 430 15.19 -7.69 -17.23
N ALA A 431 15.28 -8.38 -16.09
CA ALA A 431 15.61 -7.74 -14.85
C ALA A 431 16.97 -8.28 -14.33
N ILE A 432 17.74 -7.42 -13.69
CA ILE A 432 18.99 -7.80 -13.01
C ILE A 432 18.85 -7.44 -11.54
N VAL A 433 18.98 -8.44 -10.66
CA VAL A 433 18.92 -8.25 -9.21
C VAL A 433 20.30 -8.45 -8.63
N GLN A 434 20.82 -7.43 -7.95
CA GLN A 434 22.12 -7.49 -7.31
C GLN A 434 21.95 -7.91 -5.85
N SER A 435 22.48 -9.10 -5.51
CA SER A 435 22.45 -9.66 -4.16
C SER A 435 23.70 -10.51 -3.89
N ALA A 436 24.25 -10.41 -2.68
CA ALA A 436 25.27 -11.32 -2.18
C ALA A 436 24.70 -12.69 -1.80
N HIS A 437 23.38 -12.76 -1.59
CA HIS A 437 22.63 -13.95 -1.16
C HIS A 437 21.59 -14.38 -2.20
N PRO A 438 21.99 -15.00 -3.33
CA PRO A 438 21.06 -15.40 -4.39
C PRO A 438 19.97 -16.36 -3.95
N SER A 439 20.22 -17.15 -2.91
CA SER A 439 19.25 -18.10 -2.32
C SER A 439 18.25 -17.45 -1.34
N ASP A 440 18.33 -16.15 -1.09
CA ASP A 440 17.37 -15.46 -0.22
C ASP A 440 15.94 -15.67 -0.72
N PRO A 441 14.98 -16.04 0.14
CA PRO A 441 13.61 -16.35 -0.27
C PRO A 441 12.91 -15.22 -1.03
N ALA A 442 13.13 -13.94 -0.68
CA ALA A 442 12.56 -12.80 -1.39
C ALA A 442 13.17 -12.65 -2.79
N VAL A 443 14.50 -12.82 -2.92
CA VAL A 443 15.19 -12.82 -4.21
C VAL A 443 14.67 -13.96 -5.10
N GLN A 444 14.50 -15.16 -4.54
CA GLN A 444 13.97 -16.30 -5.27
C GLN A 444 12.49 -16.15 -5.65
N ALA A 445 11.67 -15.47 -4.83
CA ALA A 445 10.30 -15.12 -5.16
C ALA A 445 10.27 -14.16 -6.36
N LEU A 446 11.13 -13.15 -6.37
CA LEU A 446 11.26 -12.20 -7.48
C LEU A 446 11.69 -12.90 -8.78
N VAL A 447 12.68 -13.80 -8.74
CA VAL A 447 13.12 -14.59 -9.90
C VAL A 447 11.97 -15.41 -10.49
N ARG A 448 11.14 -16.00 -9.64
CA ARG A 448 10.01 -16.83 -10.08
C ARG A 448 8.79 -16.02 -10.48
N GLY A 449 8.68 -14.75 -10.09
CA GLY A 449 7.45 -13.97 -10.19
C GLY A 449 6.33 -14.57 -9.34
N ASN A 450 6.69 -15.24 -8.26
CA ASN A 450 5.73 -15.91 -7.37
C ASN A 450 6.14 -15.74 -5.90
N PRO A 451 5.36 -14.99 -5.10
CA PRO A 451 5.65 -14.71 -3.70
C PRO A 451 5.19 -15.81 -2.72
N ASP A 452 4.42 -16.82 -3.14
CA ASP A 452 3.69 -17.72 -2.23
C ASP A 452 4.59 -18.40 -1.19
N ARG A 453 5.70 -18.98 -1.63
CA ARG A 453 6.65 -19.64 -0.70
C ARG A 453 7.34 -18.66 0.25
N PHE A 454 7.62 -17.46 -0.23
CA PHE A 454 8.17 -16.41 0.60
C PHE A 454 7.17 -15.99 1.67
N LEU A 455 5.93 -15.68 1.28
CA LEU A 455 4.87 -15.26 2.21
C LEU A 455 4.52 -16.35 3.23
N ALA A 456 4.51 -17.63 2.82
CA ALA A 456 4.33 -18.74 3.75
C ALA A 456 5.41 -18.76 4.83
N ARG A 457 6.69 -18.58 4.43
CA ARG A 457 7.81 -18.52 5.37
C ARG A 457 7.77 -17.31 6.30
N GLU A 458 7.45 -16.12 5.77
CA GLU A 458 7.27 -14.91 6.61
C GLU A 458 6.15 -15.13 7.64
N ARG A 459 5.06 -15.80 7.26
CA ARG A 459 3.97 -16.15 8.18
C ARG A 459 4.46 -17.06 9.32
N GLU A 460 5.24 -18.10 9.01
CA GLU A 460 5.83 -18.99 10.02
C GLU A 460 6.77 -18.21 10.96
N GLN A 461 7.62 -17.36 10.40
CA GLN A 461 8.57 -16.55 11.19
C GLN A 461 7.86 -15.55 12.11
N ARG A 462 6.79 -14.90 11.63
CA ARG A 462 5.99 -13.98 12.44
C ARG A 462 5.25 -14.71 13.55
N ALA A 463 4.71 -15.89 13.27
CA ALA A 463 4.07 -16.72 14.30
C ALA A 463 5.08 -17.16 15.39
N ALA A 464 6.27 -17.58 14.99
CA ALA A 464 7.36 -17.95 15.90
C ALA A 464 7.86 -16.75 16.74
N ALA A 465 7.75 -15.53 16.22
CA ALA A 465 8.06 -14.29 16.94
C ALA A 465 6.92 -13.80 17.84
N GLY A 466 5.78 -14.51 17.90
CA GLY A 466 4.61 -14.14 18.69
C GLY A 466 3.70 -13.08 18.04
N PHE A 467 3.94 -12.73 16.78
CA PHE A 467 3.12 -11.78 16.00
C PHE A 467 2.47 -12.48 14.78
N PRO A 468 1.60 -13.46 15.00
CA PRO A 468 1.02 -14.22 13.89
C PRO A 468 0.22 -13.28 12.96
N ILE A 469 0.31 -13.55 11.66
CA ILE A 469 -0.47 -12.80 10.67
C ILE A 469 -1.96 -13.01 10.93
N GLY A 470 -2.73 -11.91 10.87
CA GLY A 470 -4.16 -11.89 11.16
C GLY A 470 -4.51 -11.59 12.63
N ALA A 471 -3.55 -11.70 13.56
CA ALA A 471 -3.76 -11.18 14.91
C ALA A 471 -3.70 -9.65 14.91
N PRO A 472 -4.69 -8.97 15.51
CA PRO A 472 -4.64 -7.52 15.72
C PRO A 472 -3.41 -7.11 16.51
N VAL A 473 -2.63 -6.17 15.97
CA VAL A 473 -1.44 -5.63 16.63
C VAL A 473 -1.70 -4.18 17.02
N PHE A 474 -1.30 -3.83 18.25
CA PHE A 474 -1.45 -2.49 18.78
C PHE A 474 -0.13 -1.96 19.32
N ARG A 475 0.10 -0.68 19.11
CA ARG A 475 1.11 0.09 19.84
C ARG A 475 0.39 1.04 20.78
N VAL A 476 0.61 0.87 22.08
CA VAL A 476 0.04 1.73 23.12
C VAL A 476 1.15 2.54 23.75
N ILE A 477 0.91 3.82 23.92
CA ILE A 477 1.84 4.76 24.54
C ILE A 477 1.10 5.38 25.72
N GLY A 478 1.78 5.45 26.87
CA GLY A 478 1.21 6.03 28.10
C GLY A 478 2.24 6.14 29.21
N GLY A 479 1.75 6.44 30.41
CA GLY A 479 2.54 6.63 31.62
C GLY A 479 2.74 5.36 32.45
N GLU A 480 2.98 5.60 33.74
CA GLU A 480 3.11 4.55 34.74
C GLU A 480 1.83 3.70 34.84
N GLY A 481 1.97 2.40 35.08
CA GLY A 481 0.85 1.45 35.14
C GLY A 481 0.42 0.86 33.80
N LEU A 482 0.78 1.45 32.64
CA LEU A 482 0.36 0.94 31.35
C LEU A 482 0.76 -0.51 31.09
N ALA A 483 1.99 -0.90 31.45
CA ALA A 483 2.48 -2.26 31.20
C ALA A 483 1.64 -3.32 31.94
N SER A 484 1.28 -3.04 33.20
CA SER A 484 0.43 -3.91 33.99
C SER A 484 -0.99 -4.00 33.43
N ALA A 485 -1.58 -2.86 33.09
CA ALA A 485 -2.90 -2.82 32.48
C ALA A 485 -2.98 -3.58 31.14
N VAL A 486 -1.94 -3.49 30.29
CA VAL A 486 -1.86 -4.28 29.04
C VAL A 486 -1.75 -5.77 29.32
N ALA A 487 -0.97 -6.17 30.36
CA ALA A 487 -0.78 -7.58 30.71
C ALA A 487 -2.07 -8.26 31.17
N GLU A 488 -3.01 -7.54 31.79
CA GLU A 488 -4.33 -8.07 32.22
C GLU A 488 -5.18 -8.57 31.03
N HIS A 489 -4.89 -8.13 29.82
CA HIS A 489 -5.58 -8.59 28.60
C HIS A 489 -4.97 -9.84 27.97
N GLU A 490 -3.99 -10.47 28.64
CA GLU A 490 -3.32 -11.71 28.20
C GLU A 490 -2.97 -11.67 26.69
N PRO A 491 -2.10 -10.74 26.25
CA PRO A 491 -1.71 -10.66 24.86
C PRO A 491 -0.95 -11.92 24.41
N LEU A 492 -1.10 -12.28 23.14
CA LEU A 492 -0.30 -13.36 22.51
C LEU A 492 1.19 -13.07 22.64
N THR A 493 1.55 -11.82 22.54
CA THR A 493 2.89 -11.28 22.77
C THR A 493 2.79 -9.83 23.20
N SER A 494 3.70 -9.41 24.06
CA SER A 494 3.85 -8.02 24.47
C SER A 494 5.34 -7.68 24.58
N LEU A 495 5.75 -6.61 23.89
CA LEU A 495 7.08 -6.00 23.99
C LEU A 495 6.90 -4.66 24.67
N VAL A 496 7.56 -4.47 25.80
CA VAL A 496 7.48 -3.24 26.59
C VAL A 496 8.84 -2.54 26.59
N THR A 497 8.84 -1.25 26.33
CA THR A 497 10.02 -0.39 26.46
C THR A 497 9.65 0.92 27.11
N THR A 498 10.60 1.56 27.75
CA THR A 498 10.44 2.89 28.34
C THR A 498 11.30 3.91 27.61
N LEU A 499 10.77 5.10 27.39
CA LEU A 499 11.47 6.22 26.79
C LEU A 499 11.17 7.49 27.61
N GLY A 500 12.10 7.86 28.49
CA GLY A 500 11.85 8.89 29.49
C GLY A 500 10.78 8.46 30.51
N ASP A 501 9.74 9.26 30.64
CA ASP A 501 8.56 9.02 31.47
C ASP A 501 7.45 8.21 30.78
N ARG A 502 7.66 7.82 29.51
CA ARG A 502 6.68 7.11 28.70
C ARG A 502 6.97 5.62 28.64
N THR A 503 5.93 4.84 28.79
CA THR A 503 5.91 3.40 28.52
C THR A 503 5.30 3.18 27.14
N ILE A 504 5.95 2.35 26.32
CA ILE A 504 5.49 1.97 24.98
C ILE A 504 5.31 0.45 25.00
N CYS A 505 4.09 0.00 24.74
CA CYS A 505 3.75 -1.42 24.63
C CYS A 505 3.40 -1.73 23.17
N LEU A 506 4.10 -2.71 22.58
CA LEU A 506 3.71 -3.32 21.32
C LEU A 506 3.17 -4.70 21.61
N LEU A 507 1.92 -4.96 21.21
CA LEU A 507 1.25 -6.21 21.57
C LEU A 507 0.42 -6.77 20.41
N ALA A 508 0.29 -8.10 20.39
CA ALA A 508 -0.65 -8.81 19.54
C ALA A 508 -1.76 -9.43 20.40
N LEU A 509 -3.00 -9.35 19.95
CA LEU A 509 -4.17 -9.88 20.65
C LEU A 509 -4.91 -10.92 19.81
N GLU A 510 -5.62 -11.83 20.46
CA GLU A 510 -6.69 -12.56 19.79
C GLU A 510 -7.82 -11.60 19.41
N ALA A 511 -8.40 -11.79 18.21
CA ALA A 511 -9.45 -10.90 17.70
C ALA A 511 -10.65 -10.76 18.68
N GLY A 512 -11.02 -11.83 19.36
CA GLY A 512 -12.11 -11.81 20.35
C GLY A 512 -11.84 -10.94 21.58
N ARG A 513 -10.58 -10.62 21.88
CA ARG A 513 -10.20 -9.79 23.03
C ARG A 513 -10.19 -8.30 22.72
N VAL A 514 -10.18 -7.89 21.44
CA VAL A 514 -10.10 -6.48 21.02
C VAL A 514 -11.21 -5.60 21.61
N PRO A 515 -12.50 -6.02 21.66
CA PRO A 515 -13.54 -5.17 22.22
C PRO A 515 -13.34 -4.88 23.73
N ALA A 516 -12.90 -5.88 24.51
CA ALA A 516 -12.61 -5.68 25.95
C ALA A 516 -11.39 -4.79 26.14
N PHE A 517 -10.31 -5.07 25.43
CA PHE A 517 -9.11 -4.25 25.39
C PHE A 517 -9.41 -2.79 25.04
N GLY A 518 -10.22 -2.58 23.98
CA GLY A 518 -10.57 -1.23 23.55
C GLY A 518 -11.39 -0.45 24.57
N ARG A 519 -12.24 -1.11 25.38
CA ARG A 519 -12.95 -0.45 26.49
C ARG A 519 -11.96 -0.02 27.57
N ALA A 520 -11.11 -0.94 28.02
CA ALA A 520 -10.11 -0.64 29.04
C ALA A 520 -9.16 0.49 28.64
N MET A 521 -8.67 0.48 27.39
CA MET A 521 -7.79 1.54 26.90
C MET A 521 -8.48 2.91 26.87
N ARG A 522 -9.78 2.96 26.61
CA ARG A 522 -10.54 4.23 26.67
C ARG A 522 -10.72 4.72 28.10
N ASP A 523 -10.99 3.83 29.03
CA ASP A 523 -11.13 4.18 30.45
C ASP A 523 -9.79 4.70 30.99
N LEU A 524 -8.69 4.01 30.71
CA LEU A 524 -7.33 4.44 31.06
C LEU A 524 -6.90 5.76 30.36
N ALA A 525 -7.44 6.04 29.19
CA ALA A 525 -7.20 7.34 28.55
C ALA A 525 -7.92 8.49 29.27
N VAL A 526 -9.10 8.24 29.83
CA VAL A 526 -9.82 9.22 30.68
C VAL A 526 -9.06 9.45 31.99
N GLU A 527 -8.44 8.42 32.55
CA GLU A 527 -7.60 8.48 33.74
C GLU A 527 -6.20 9.10 33.48
N GLY A 528 -5.84 9.33 32.23
CA GLY A 528 -4.55 9.91 31.85
C GLY A 528 -3.38 8.91 31.81
N VAL A 529 -3.64 7.61 32.00
CA VAL A 529 -2.64 6.54 31.92
C VAL A 529 -2.27 6.23 30.47
N VAL A 530 -3.26 6.24 29.55
CA VAL A 530 -3.06 6.01 28.09
C VAL A 530 -3.09 7.33 27.34
N GLU A 531 -2.02 7.64 26.63
CA GLU A 531 -1.92 8.80 25.76
C GLU A 531 -2.40 8.49 24.33
N ARG A 532 -2.07 7.29 23.84
CA ARG A 532 -2.31 6.92 22.43
C ARG A 532 -2.43 5.41 22.25
N VAL A 533 -3.42 5.02 21.45
CA VAL A 533 -3.54 3.66 20.92
C VAL A 533 -3.45 3.73 19.41
N GLU A 534 -2.55 2.96 18.83
CA GLU A 534 -2.35 2.85 17.38
C GLU A 534 -2.56 1.41 16.98
N ALA A 535 -3.62 1.16 16.21
CA ALA A 535 -3.87 -0.15 15.63
C ALA A 535 -3.01 -0.37 14.39
N GLU A 536 -2.58 -1.61 14.17
CA GLU A 536 -1.79 -2.02 13.00
C GLU A 536 -0.59 -1.07 12.74
N PRO A 537 0.28 -0.83 13.74
CA PRO A 537 1.37 0.13 13.60
C PRO A 537 2.30 -0.25 12.44
N HIS A 538 2.97 0.73 11.86
CA HIS A 538 4.04 0.47 10.89
C HIS A 538 5.24 -0.17 11.61
N LEU A 539 5.37 -1.49 11.47
CA LEU A 539 6.40 -2.32 12.11
C LEU A 539 7.43 -2.81 11.12
#